data_85fea752bf2a6bf7c5a6060a0493481f
#
_entry.id   85fea752bf2a6bf7c5a6060a0493481f
#
_cell.length_a   1.000
_cell.length_b   1.000
_cell.length_c   1.000
_cell.angle_alpha   90.00
_cell.angle_beta   90.00
_cell.angle_gamma   90.00
#
_symmetry.space_group_name_H-M   'P 1'
#
loop_
_entity.id
_entity.type
_entity.pdbx_description
1 polymer ?
#
loop_
_entity_poly.entity_id
_entity_poly.type
_entity_poly.pdbx_seq_one_letter_code
_entity_poly.pdbx_strand_id
1 'polypeptide(L)'
;GVVGPNGSGKSNISDSIRWVLGETSSKQLRGSGKMEDVIFGGTQSRGAMGYASVALTIDNSDHGLDMDADEVTIGRRYYRSGESEYSINGQNVRLKDVYELLLDTGIGRDGYAIVGQGRIAEIVGAKSAERREIFEEACGIAKYRYRKNEAERRLAAAAENLTMSVFNDPILRIGLTVNAVQMI
;
A
#
# COMPACT_ATOMS: atom_id res chain seq x y z
N GLY A 1 27.54 0.97 -0.36
CA GLY A 1 27.12 1.91 -1.41
C GLY A 1 27.07 1.23 -2.77
N VAL A 2 26.14 1.69 -3.64
CA VAL A 2 26.04 1.23 -5.03
C VAL A 2 26.55 2.34 -5.93
N VAL A 3 27.63 2.07 -6.66
CA VAL A 3 28.27 3.04 -7.56
C VAL A 3 28.32 2.49 -8.99
N GLY A 4 28.33 3.36 -9.99
CA GLY A 4 28.37 2.99 -11.39
C GLY A 4 28.07 4.18 -12.31
N PRO A 5 28.33 4.08 -13.63
CA PRO A 5 28.05 5.13 -14.60
C PRO A 5 26.53 5.40 -14.75
N ASN A 6 26.19 6.50 -15.42
CA ASN A 6 24.79 6.80 -15.74
C ASN A 6 24.22 5.69 -16.65
N GLY A 7 22.98 5.30 -16.41
CA GLY A 7 22.31 4.20 -17.15
C GLY A 7 22.63 2.78 -16.64
N SER A 8 23.49 2.60 -15.62
CA SER A 8 23.83 1.25 -15.09
C SER A 8 22.74 0.60 -14.23
N GLY A 9 21.58 1.22 -14.08
CA GLY A 9 20.46 0.63 -13.33
C GLY A 9 20.46 0.89 -11.81
N LYS A 10 21.35 1.73 -11.28
CA LYS A 10 21.40 2.06 -9.82
C LYS A 10 20.03 2.47 -9.25
N SER A 11 19.35 3.34 -9.96
CA SER A 11 18.03 3.82 -9.54
C SER A 11 16.95 2.75 -9.61
N ASN A 12 17.11 1.77 -10.53
CA ASN A 12 16.16 0.66 -10.63
C ASN A 12 16.15 -0.22 -9.37
N ILE A 13 17.27 -0.29 -8.63
CA ILE A 13 17.32 -1.02 -7.36
C ILE A 13 16.42 -0.32 -6.35
N SER A 14 16.53 0.99 -6.18
CA SER A 14 15.66 1.75 -5.28
C SER A 14 14.18 1.65 -5.69
N ASP A 15 13.91 1.78 -6.98
CA ASP A 15 12.55 1.68 -7.52
C ASP A 15 11.98 0.26 -7.32
N SER A 16 12.80 -0.80 -7.46
CA SER A 16 12.39 -2.19 -7.19
C SER A 16 12.02 -2.41 -5.73
N ILE A 17 12.79 -1.86 -4.80
CA ILE A 17 12.48 -1.95 -3.36
C ILE A 17 11.16 -1.24 -3.06
N ARG A 18 10.97 -0.01 -3.54
CA ARG A 18 9.69 0.70 -3.37
C ARG A 18 8.53 -0.06 -3.98
N TRP A 19 8.75 -0.63 -5.14
CA TRP A 19 7.73 -1.37 -5.88
C TRP A 19 7.27 -2.63 -5.14
N VAL A 20 8.18 -3.44 -4.60
CA VAL A 20 7.84 -4.67 -3.85
C VAL A 20 7.16 -4.34 -2.52
N LEU A 21 7.47 -3.20 -1.91
CA LEU A 21 6.84 -2.71 -0.68
C LEU A 21 5.44 -2.11 -0.90
N GLY A 22 4.93 -2.17 -2.13
CA GLY A 22 3.54 -1.84 -2.42
C GLY A 22 3.31 -0.53 -3.17
N GLU A 23 4.35 0.14 -3.70
CA GLU A 23 4.13 1.32 -4.54
C GLU A 23 3.31 0.95 -5.78
N THR A 24 2.16 1.58 -5.94
CA THR A 24 1.23 1.36 -7.05
C THR A 24 1.24 2.48 -8.08
N SER A 25 1.88 3.61 -7.77
CA SER A 25 1.98 4.73 -8.67
C SER A 25 3.16 4.58 -9.61
N SER A 26 2.90 4.35 -10.89
CA SER A 26 3.91 4.30 -11.94
C SER A 26 4.71 5.62 -12.07
N LYS A 27 4.10 6.76 -11.73
CA LYS A 27 4.77 8.07 -11.74
C LYS A 27 5.88 8.18 -10.69
N GLN A 28 5.72 7.52 -9.55
CA GLN A 28 6.73 7.50 -8.49
C GLN A 28 7.86 6.51 -8.78
N LEU A 29 7.64 5.56 -9.68
CA LEU A 29 8.59 4.57 -10.17
C LEU A 29 9.11 5.02 -11.54
N ARG A 30 9.68 6.13 -11.74
CA ARG A 30 10.35 6.61 -13.00
C ARG A 30 9.80 6.03 -14.32
N GLY A 31 8.57 5.49 -14.32
CA GLY A 31 7.89 4.94 -15.47
C GLY A 31 7.30 6.06 -16.34
N SER A 32 7.03 5.76 -17.61
CA SER A 32 6.39 6.67 -18.55
C SER A 32 4.90 6.90 -18.27
N GLY A 33 4.39 6.41 -17.14
CA GLY A 33 3.01 6.60 -16.66
C GLY A 33 2.18 5.33 -16.62
N LYS A 34 2.70 4.20 -17.09
CA LYS A 34 2.03 2.89 -17.02
C LYS A 34 2.82 1.93 -16.15
N MET A 35 2.12 1.10 -15.35
CA MET A 35 2.77 0.09 -14.52
C MET A 35 3.47 -1.00 -15.38
N GLU A 36 3.00 -1.24 -16.58
CA GLU A 36 3.60 -2.17 -17.54
C GLU A 36 5.05 -1.82 -17.92
N ASP A 37 5.44 -0.56 -17.76
CA ASP A 37 6.79 -0.08 -18.09
C ASP A 37 7.87 -0.61 -17.13
N VAL A 38 7.49 -1.21 -16.01
CA VAL A 38 8.42 -1.95 -15.12
C VAL A 38 8.88 -3.26 -15.75
N ILE A 39 8.13 -3.79 -16.75
CA ILE A 39 8.45 -5.03 -17.45
C ILE A 39 9.41 -4.73 -18.59
N PHE A 40 10.52 -5.47 -18.66
CA PHE A 40 11.49 -5.29 -19.72
C PHE A 40 10.86 -5.43 -21.11
N GLY A 41 10.91 -4.35 -21.89
CA GLY A 41 10.31 -4.25 -23.22
C GLY A 41 11.09 -4.92 -24.35
N GLY A 42 12.31 -5.41 -24.05
CA GLY A 42 13.20 -6.01 -25.05
C GLY A 42 14.20 -5.02 -25.62
N THR A 43 15.20 -5.56 -26.32
CA THR A 43 16.19 -4.85 -27.12
C THR A 43 16.38 -5.59 -28.45
N GLN A 44 17.25 -5.09 -29.33
CA GLN A 44 17.59 -5.80 -30.58
C GLN A 44 18.18 -7.20 -30.34
N SER A 45 18.86 -7.40 -29.20
CA SER A 45 19.54 -8.66 -28.86
C SER A 45 18.80 -9.52 -27.84
N ARG A 46 17.74 -8.99 -27.17
CA ARG A 46 17.00 -9.70 -26.11
C ARG A 46 15.52 -9.47 -26.23
N GLY A 47 14.73 -10.54 -26.30
CA GLY A 47 13.28 -10.50 -26.37
C GLY A 47 12.63 -9.83 -25.16
N ALA A 48 11.42 -9.32 -25.35
CA ALA A 48 10.60 -8.75 -24.28
C ALA A 48 10.24 -9.83 -23.24
N MET A 49 10.14 -9.43 -21.96
CA MET A 49 9.70 -10.31 -20.87
C MET A 49 8.18 -10.28 -20.74
N GLY A 50 7.59 -11.38 -20.27
CA GLY A 50 6.15 -11.48 -20.00
C GLY A 50 5.73 -10.86 -18.67
N TYR A 51 6.65 -10.77 -17.72
CA TYR A 51 6.41 -10.25 -16.39
C TYR A 51 7.68 -9.61 -15.80
N ALA A 52 7.50 -8.82 -14.77
CA ALA A 52 8.56 -8.37 -13.86
C ALA A 52 8.34 -9.01 -12.47
N SER A 53 9.41 -9.35 -11.77
CA SER A 53 9.33 -9.84 -10.40
C SER A 53 10.47 -9.31 -9.54
N VAL A 54 10.15 -9.03 -8.28
CA VAL A 54 11.12 -8.64 -7.24
C VAL A 54 10.80 -9.43 -5.98
N ALA A 55 11.83 -9.89 -5.31
CA ALA A 55 11.75 -10.46 -3.98
C ALA A 55 12.73 -9.71 -3.07
N LEU A 56 12.25 -9.28 -1.91
CA LEU A 56 13.03 -8.59 -0.88
C LEU A 56 12.99 -9.45 0.38
N THR A 57 14.15 -9.90 0.82
CA THR A 57 14.30 -10.61 2.09
C THR A 57 14.78 -9.64 3.15
N ILE A 58 14.07 -9.61 4.27
CA ILE A 58 14.31 -8.75 5.42
C ILE A 58 14.75 -9.66 6.57
N ASP A 59 15.83 -9.32 7.24
CA ASP A 59 16.24 -9.95 8.49
C ASP A 59 15.24 -9.54 9.59
N ASN A 60 14.64 -10.52 10.23
CA ASN A 60 13.65 -10.38 11.29
C ASN A 60 14.11 -11.07 12.60
N SER A 61 15.42 -11.21 12.79
CA SER A 61 16.00 -11.85 13.99
C SER A 61 15.61 -11.14 15.28
N ASP A 62 15.28 -9.85 15.19
CA ASP A 62 14.77 -9.01 16.29
C ASP A 62 13.25 -9.08 16.47
N HIS A 63 12.55 -9.86 15.61
CA HIS A 63 11.10 -9.96 15.57
C HIS A 63 10.39 -8.59 15.45
N GLY A 64 11.01 -7.66 14.74
CA GLY A 64 10.42 -6.34 14.45
C GLY A 64 9.20 -6.42 13.52
N LEU A 65 9.14 -7.46 12.67
CA LEU A 65 7.95 -7.83 11.91
C LEU A 65 7.10 -8.83 12.72
N ASP A 66 5.78 -8.68 12.68
CA ASP A 66 4.82 -9.56 13.37
C ASP A 66 4.71 -10.92 12.65
N MET A 67 5.84 -11.64 12.61
CA MET A 67 5.98 -12.98 12.01
C MET A 67 6.96 -13.82 12.82
N ASP A 68 6.62 -15.08 13.01
CA ASP A 68 7.46 -16.07 13.69
C ASP A 68 8.47 -16.70 12.69
N ALA A 69 9.38 -15.88 12.19
CA ALA A 69 10.44 -16.28 11.28
C ALA A 69 11.60 -15.27 11.36
N ASP A 70 12.84 -15.77 11.37
CA ASP A 70 14.06 -14.94 11.42
C ASP A 70 14.32 -14.18 10.10
N GLU A 71 13.75 -14.65 8.99
CA GLU A 71 13.81 -13.99 7.71
C GLU A 71 12.39 -13.91 7.10
N VAL A 72 12.05 -12.75 6.58
CA VAL A 72 10.77 -12.52 5.90
C VAL A 72 11.04 -12.08 4.47
N THR A 73 10.59 -12.87 3.51
CA THR A 73 10.69 -12.57 2.08
C THR A 73 9.37 -12.06 1.55
N ILE A 74 9.34 -10.80 1.11
CA ILE A 74 8.20 -10.19 0.44
C ILE A 74 8.46 -10.23 -1.06
N GLY A 75 7.52 -10.79 -1.83
CA GLY A 75 7.59 -10.90 -3.28
C GLY A 75 6.48 -10.15 -3.97
N ARG A 76 6.80 -9.56 -5.13
CA ARG A 76 5.80 -9.02 -6.05
C ARG A 76 6.11 -9.47 -7.46
N ARG A 77 5.07 -9.88 -8.18
CA ARG A 77 5.13 -10.18 -9.61
C ARG A 77 4.02 -9.42 -10.34
N TYR A 78 4.36 -8.86 -11.49
CA TYR A 78 3.43 -8.12 -12.32
C TYR A 78 3.52 -8.58 -13.77
N TYR A 79 2.39 -8.95 -14.33
CA TYR A 79 2.26 -9.49 -15.68
C TYR A 79 1.81 -8.44 -16.69
N ARG A 80 2.11 -8.66 -17.97
CA ARG A 80 1.63 -7.79 -19.05
C ARG A 80 0.10 -7.78 -19.18
N SER A 81 -0.59 -8.78 -18.62
CA SER A 81 -2.04 -8.80 -18.49
C SER A 81 -2.62 -7.72 -17.57
N GLY A 82 -1.76 -7.05 -16.80
CA GLY A 82 -2.17 -6.10 -15.75
C GLY A 82 -2.35 -6.76 -14.38
N GLU A 83 -2.20 -8.07 -14.29
CA GLU A 83 -2.33 -8.82 -13.04
C GLU A 83 -1.10 -8.61 -12.14
N SER A 84 -1.34 -8.46 -10.84
CA SER A 84 -0.30 -8.26 -9.83
C SER A 84 -0.46 -9.28 -8.71
N GLU A 85 0.58 -10.07 -8.46
CA GLU A 85 0.66 -11.05 -7.39
C GLU A 85 1.60 -10.53 -6.30
N TYR A 86 1.22 -10.76 -5.04
CA TYR A 86 2.06 -10.51 -3.88
C TYR A 86 2.24 -11.80 -3.09
N SER A 87 3.41 -11.98 -2.49
CA SER A 87 3.70 -13.13 -1.64
C SER A 87 4.50 -12.73 -0.40
N ILE A 88 4.27 -13.44 0.70
CA ILE A 88 5.09 -13.40 1.91
C ILE A 88 5.55 -14.82 2.19
N ASN A 89 6.87 -15.02 2.28
CA ASN A 89 7.50 -16.32 2.44
C ASN A 89 6.98 -17.39 1.44
N GLY A 90 6.75 -16.98 0.19
CA GLY A 90 6.26 -17.83 -0.89
C GLY A 90 4.75 -18.09 -0.89
N GLN A 91 4.01 -17.63 0.10
CA GLN A 91 2.54 -17.72 0.14
C GLN A 91 1.91 -16.50 -0.52
N ASN A 92 0.95 -16.72 -1.40
CA ASN A 92 0.21 -15.63 -2.04
C ASN A 92 -0.67 -14.91 -1.02
N VAL A 93 -0.53 -13.58 -1.00
CA VAL A 93 -1.25 -12.68 -0.09
C VAL A 93 -1.80 -11.48 -0.86
N ARG A 94 -2.66 -10.69 -0.22
CA ARG A 94 -3.13 -9.43 -0.78
C ARG A 94 -2.16 -8.30 -0.48
N LEU A 95 -2.16 -7.28 -1.32
CA LEU A 95 -1.38 -6.05 -1.06
C LEU A 95 -1.64 -5.48 0.34
N LYS A 96 -2.89 -5.58 0.83
CA LYS A 96 -3.27 -5.15 2.17
C LYS A 96 -2.46 -5.86 3.26
N ASP A 97 -2.25 -7.16 3.11
CA ASP A 97 -1.53 -7.98 4.08
C ASP A 97 -0.04 -7.60 4.12
N VAL A 98 0.54 -7.23 2.96
CA VAL A 98 1.91 -6.66 2.88
C VAL A 98 1.98 -5.32 3.61
N TYR A 99 0.98 -4.44 3.43
CA TYR A 99 0.95 -3.17 4.14
C TYR A 99 0.83 -3.37 5.66
N GLU A 100 -0.07 -4.26 6.10
CA GLU A 100 -0.25 -4.53 7.52
C GLU A 100 1.02 -5.07 8.19
N LEU A 101 1.76 -5.93 7.48
CA LEU A 101 3.05 -6.47 7.96
C LEU A 101 4.10 -5.36 8.14
N LEU A 102 4.13 -4.38 7.24
CA LEU A 102 5.15 -3.33 7.23
C LEU A 102 4.77 -2.09 8.07
N LEU A 103 3.53 -2.04 8.59
CA LEU A 103 3.13 -0.95 9.49
C LEU A 103 4.01 -0.94 10.74
N ASP A 104 4.44 0.23 11.16
CA ASP A 104 5.33 0.50 12.31
C ASP A 104 6.82 0.17 12.09
N THR A 105 7.21 -0.42 10.95
CA THR A 105 8.63 -0.68 10.65
C THR A 105 9.33 0.53 10.02
N GLY A 106 8.57 1.53 9.56
CA GLY A 106 9.09 2.65 8.77
C GLY A 106 9.55 2.27 7.36
N ILE A 107 9.44 0.99 6.99
CA ILE A 107 9.89 0.45 5.69
C ILE A 107 8.75 0.49 4.65
N GLY A 108 7.50 0.69 5.06
CA GLY A 108 6.34 0.67 4.18
C GLY A 108 6.36 1.72 3.07
N ARG A 109 5.32 1.70 2.25
CA ARG A 109 5.15 2.58 1.07
C ARG A 109 5.31 4.06 1.39
N ASP A 110 4.70 4.53 2.47
CA ASP A 110 4.75 5.91 2.93
C ASP A 110 5.89 6.12 3.94
N GLY A 111 6.71 5.07 4.19
CA GLY A 111 7.78 5.03 5.16
C GLY A 111 8.94 5.99 4.86
N TYR A 112 9.58 6.44 5.93
CA TYR A 112 10.75 7.31 5.85
C TYR A 112 12.08 6.56 5.57
N ALA A 113 12.05 5.23 5.56
CA ALA A 113 13.26 4.41 5.32
C ALA A 113 13.81 4.53 3.91
N ILE A 114 12.97 4.86 2.92
CA ILE A 114 13.39 5.00 1.52
C ILE A 114 13.18 6.45 1.07
N VAL A 115 14.25 7.22 1.12
CA VAL A 115 14.23 8.63 0.69
C VAL A 115 14.53 8.71 -0.80
N GLY A 116 13.51 8.97 -1.61
CA GLY A 116 13.65 9.22 -3.04
C GLY A 116 14.33 10.56 -3.35
N GLN A 117 14.86 10.69 -4.55
CA GLN A 117 15.46 11.94 -5.03
C GLN A 117 14.40 13.06 -5.04
N GLY A 118 14.71 14.19 -4.39
CA GLY A 118 13.79 15.33 -4.24
C GLY A 118 12.82 15.24 -3.04
N ARG A 119 12.64 14.07 -2.44
CA ARG A 119 11.69 13.86 -1.34
C ARG A 119 11.97 14.75 -0.12
N ILE A 120 13.25 15.01 0.19
CA ILE A 120 13.62 15.90 1.32
C ILE A 120 13.09 17.32 1.07
N ALA A 121 13.23 17.85 -0.15
CA ALA A 121 12.72 19.17 -0.49
C ALA A 121 11.18 19.24 -0.40
N GLU A 122 10.48 18.19 -0.82
CA GLU A 122 9.03 18.04 -0.67
C GLU A 122 8.64 18.05 0.81
N ILE A 123 9.30 17.27 1.66
CA ILE A 123 9.02 17.20 3.10
C ILE A 123 9.24 18.57 3.78
N VAL A 124 10.32 19.26 3.44
CA VAL A 124 10.63 20.59 3.99
C VAL A 124 9.61 21.63 3.54
N GLY A 125 9.18 21.57 2.27
CA GLY A 125 8.15 22.44 1.69
C GLY A 125 6.71 22.05 2.03
N ALA A 126 6.48 20.86 2.60
CA ALA A 126 5.17 20.33 2.92
C ALA A 126 4.46 21.14 4.02
N LYS A 127 3.12 21.14 4.00
CA LYS A 127 2.29 21.74 5.05
C LYS A 127 2.47 20.99 6.37
N SER A 128 2.16 21.67 7.48
CA SER A 128 2.32 21.07 8.83
C SER A 128 1.56 19.76 9.02
N ALA A 129 0.39 19.61 8.41
CA ALA A 129 -0.40 18.37 8.46
C ALA A 129 0.33 17.21 7.78
N GLU A 130 0.92 17.41 6.60
CA GLU A 130 1.66 16.38 5.86
C GLU A 130 2.95 15.99 6.59
N ARG A 131 3.66 16.97 7.17
CA ARG A 131 4.84 16.70 8.01
C ARG A 131 4.48 15.91 9.26
N ARG A 132 3.32 16.19 9.85
CA ARG A 132 2.81 15.45 11.01
C ARG A 132 2.66 13.95 10.72
N GLU A 133 2.19 13.58 9.53
CA GLU A 133 2.03 12.17 9.13
C GLU A 133 3.36 11.42 9.17
N ILE A 134 4.44 12.05 8.71
CA ILE A 134 5.79 11.45 8.75
C ILE A 134 6.26 11.25 10.20
N PHE A 135 5.99 12.21 11.09
CA PHE A 135 6.32 12.06 12.51
C PHE A 135 5.48 10.97 13.19
N GLU A 136 4.19 10.89 12.87
CA GLU A 136 3.31 9.86 13.41
C GLU A 136 3.76 8.45 12.98
N GLU A 137 4.26 8.30 11.76
CA GLU A 137 4.83 7.05 11.28
C GLU A 137 6.15 6.72 12.01
N ALA A 138 7.04 7.68 12.15
CA ALA A 138 8.29 7.50 12.89
C ALA A 138 8.07 7.15 14.37
N CYS A 139 6.95 7.56 14.95
CA CYS A 139 6.56 7.24 16.32
C CYS A 139 5.81 5.91 16.48
N GLY A 140 5.65 5.10 15.39
CA GLY A 140 4.93 3.83 15.44
C GLY A 140 3.41 3.98 15.62
N ILE A 141 2.82 5.13 15.28
CA ILE A 141 1.39 5.40 15.44
C ILE A 141 0.61 5.00 14.17
N ALA A 142 1.31 4.77 13.06
CA ALA A 142 0.70 4.51 11.75
C ALA A 142 -0.27 3.31 11.77
N LYS A 143 0.08 2.21 12.45
CA LYS A 143 -0.76 1.02 12.60
C LYS A 143 -2.09 1.31 13.30
N TYR A 144 -2.04 2.07 14.39
CA TYR A 144 -3.23 2.43 15.15
C TYR A 144 -4.14 3.36 14.34
N ARG A 145 -3.55 4.33 13.63
CA ARG A 145 -4.29 5.22 12.72
C ARG A 145 -4.96 4.45 11.58
N TYR A 146 -4.24 3.51 10.97
CA TYR A 146 -4.78 2.65 9.93
C TYR A 146 -5.96 1.82 10.43
N ARG A 147 -5.80 1.14 11.57
CA ARG A 147 -6.85 0.33 12.21
C ARG A 147 -8.07 1.18 12.60
N LYS A 148 -7.84 2.37 13.16
CA LYS A 148 -8.91 3.33 13.48
C LYS A 148 -9.71 3.70 12.24
N ASN A 149 -9.05 4.17 11.19
CA ASN A 149 -9.69 4.59 9.95
C ASN A 149 -10.47 3.43 9.29
N GLU A 150 -9.93 2.21 9.35
CA GLU A 150 -10.64 1.04 8.84
C GLU A 150 -11.88 0.70 9.67
N ALA A 151 -11.79 0.77 10.99
CA ALA A 151 -12.92 0.56 11.89
C ALA A 151 -14.00 1.62 11.68
N GLU A 152 -13.64 2.89 11.55
CA GLU A 152 -14.58 3.99 11.27
C GLU A 152 -15.28 3.79 9.91
N ARG A 153 -14.55 3.37 8.87
CA ARG A 153 -15.15 3.06 7.57
C ARG A 153 -16.12 1.89 7.63
N ARG A 154 -15.77 0.82 8.36
CA ARG A 154 -16.67 -0.34 8.57
C ARG A 154 -17.90 0.05 9.36
N LEU A 155 -17.75 0.88 10.38
CA LEU A 155 -18.85 1.39 11.20
C LEU A 155 -19.80 2.24 10.36
N ALA A 156 -19.27 3.15 9.55
CA ALA A 156 -20.06 3.98 8.64
C ALA A 156 -20.87 3.12 7.65
N ALA A 157 -20.23 2.11 7.02
CA ALA A 157 -20.92 1.19 6.12
C ALA A 157 -22.00 0.36 6.85
N ALA A 158 -21.75 -0.10 8.08
CA ALA A 158 -22.74 -0.80 8.88
C ALA A 158 -23.94 0.10 9.25
N ALA A 159 -23.68 1.36 9.60
CA ALA A 159 -24.72 2.34 9.88
C ALA A 159 -25.60 2.62 8.65
N GLU A 160 -24.98 2.75 7.48
CA GLU A 160 -25.71 2.91 6.22
C GLU A 160 -26.58 1.68 5.92
N ASN A 161 -26.04 0.46 6.07
CA ASN A 161 -26.80 -0.78 5.88
C ASN A 161 -27.98 -0.90 6.86
N LEU A 162 -27.78 -0.51 8.11
CA LEU A 162 -28.86 -0.47 9.13
C LEU A 162 -29.97 0.51 8.70
N THR A 163 -29.59 1.71 8.27
CA THR A 163 -30.55 2.72 7.80
C THR A 163 -31.35 2.18 6.61
N MET A 164 -30.66 1.57 5.62
CA MET A 164 -31.32 0.98 4.46
C MET A 164 -32.23 -0.20 4.84
N SER A 165 -31.83 -1.02 5.79
CA SER A 165 -32.65 -2.12 6.32
C SER A 165 -33.92 -1.62 6.98
N VAL A 166 -33.81 -0.59 7.82
CA VAL A 166 -34.98 0.04 8.50
C VAL A 166 -35.95 0.65 7.49
N PHE A 167 -35.44 1.31 6.44
CA PHE A 167 -36.30 1.88 5.39
C PHE A 167 -36.97 0.83 4.49
N ASN A 168 -36.36 -0.35 4.34
CA ASN A 168 -36.90 -1.43 3.51
C ASN A 168 -37.77 -2.44 4.29
N ASP A 169 -37.82 -2.34 5.63
CA ASP A 169 -38.70 -3.18 6.44
C ASP A 169 -40.15 -2.66 6.37
N PRO A 170 -41.10 -3.44 5.81
CA PRO A 170 -42.49 -3.00 5.64
C PRO A 170 -43.17 -2.71 7.00
N ILE A 171 -42.80 -3.42 8.06
CA ILE A 171 -43.39 -3.27 9.40
C ILE A 171 -42.93 -1.95 10.05
N LEU A 172 -41.64 -1.64 9.94
CA LEU A 172 -41.06 -0.38 10.44
C LEU A 172 -41.56 0.84 9.66
N ARG A 173 -41.74 0.72 8.33
CA ARG A 173 -42.34 1.76 7.49
C ARG A 173 -43.78 2.09 7.92
N ILE A 174 -44.59 1.08 8.22
CA ILE A 174 -45.98 1.28 8.69
C ILE A 174 -45.99 2.03 10.04
N GLY A 175 -45.11 1.64 10.97
CA GLY A 175 -44.96 2.32 12.27
C GLY A 175 -44.60 3.80 12.16
N LEU A 176 -43.66 4.13 11.29
CA LEU A 176 -43.26 5.52 11.03
C LEU A 176 -44.38 6.36 10.36
N THR A 177 -45.14 5.74 9.47
CA THR A 177 -46.27 6.40 8.78
C THR A 177 -47.43 6.68 9.74
N VAL A 178 -47.72 5.73 10.67
CA VAL A 178 -48.77 5.89 11.68
C VAL A 178 -48.42 7.00 12.68
N ASN A 179 -47.15 7.09 13.12
CA ASN A 179 -46.73 8.17 14.03
C ASN A 179 -46.74 9.54 13.36
N ALA A 180 -46.47 9.63 12.05
CA ALA A 180 -46.55 10.90 11.32
C ALA A 180 -48.01 11.39 11.17
N VAL A 181 -48.97 10.49 11.07
CA VAL A 181 -50.41 10.84 10.98
C VAL A 181 -51.00 11.27 12.32
N GLN A 182 -50.45 10.81 13.45
CA GLN A 182 -50.88 11.27 14.77
C GLN A 182 -50.34 12.61 15.23
N MET A 183 -49.44 13.22 14.47
CA MET A 183 -48.83 14.55 14.74
C MET A 183 -49.45 15.67 13.88
N ILE A 184 -50.52 15.45 13.10
CA ILE A 184 -51.31 16.42 12.37
C ILE A 184 -52.67 16.53 13.00
#